data_147f34004752e31c97717b008321eded
#
_entry.id   147f34004752e31c97717b008321eded
#
_cell.length_a   1.000
_cell.length_b   1.000
_cell.length_c   1.000
_cell.angle_alpha   90.00
_cell.angle_beta   90.00
_cell.angle_gamma   90.00
#
_symmetry.space_group_name_H-M   'P 1'
#
loop_
_entity.id
_entity.type
_entity.pdbx_description
1 polymer ?
#
loop_
_entity_poly.entity_id
_entity_poly.type
_entity_poly.pdbx_seq_one_letter_code
_entity_poly.pdbx_strand_id
1 'polypeptide(L)'
;SQNPVPMQALVMNMRRPIFQDVRVRQALTAAYDFEWMNKTLFHGQYERLQSFFHGSELAATGTPSDAEMQVLTPLLSELEPIKRKATVAEWQLPTSDGNGFNRAGLLKARQLLLAAGFYYDDMKLYQPDGQRAQIEMLMTGETMGRVLLPYIRNLKRLGFDASLRQVDGPQYYERMRRFDYDMVVDVFAQSLSPGAEQAAFWGSAAADEPGNHNSAGIKNAAVDKVVAALGSAK
;
A
#
# COMPACT_ATOMS: atom_id res chain seq x y z
N SER A 1 -1.01 -1.00 -28.04
CA SER A 1 -0.97 -1.03 -26.58
C SER A 1 -0.51 0.32 -26.04
N GLN A 2 -1.16 0.79 -25.00
CA GLN A 2 -0.74 2.03 -24.31
C GLN A 2 0.21 1.67 -23.16
N ASN A 3 1.19 2.51 -22.90
CA ASN A 3 2.06 2.34 -21.73
C ASN A 3 1.23 2.36 -20.42
N PRO A 4 1.61 1.58 -19.40
CA PRO A 4 0.96 1.63 -18.11
C PRO A 4 0.99 3.04 -17.51
N VAL A 5 -0.11 3.43 -16.87
CA VAL A 5 -0.18 4.68 -16.12
C VAL A 5 0.66 4.54 -14.86
N PRO A 6 1.65 5.41 -14.59
CA PRO A 6 2.42 5.36 -13.35
C PRO A 6 1.52 5.48 -12.13
N MET A 7 1.62 4.51 -11.21
CA MET A 7 0.84 4.54 -9.98
C MET A 7 1.52 5.43 -8.94
N GLN A 8 0.88 6.52 -8.56
CA GLN A 8 1.23 7.26 -7.36
C GLN A 8 0.47 6.67 -6.18
N ALA A 9 1.19 6.23 -5.15
CA ALA A 9 0.59 5.55 -4.00
C ALA A 9 1.16 6.07 -2.68
N LEU A 10 0.32 6.03 -1.64
CA LEU A 10 0.77 6.19 -0.27
C LEU A 10 1.23 4.82 0.25
N VAL A 11 2.53 4.65 0.34
CA VAL A 11 3.18 3.38 0.63
C VAL A 11 3.29 3.18 2.15
N MET A 12 2.94 1.99 2.61
CA MET A 12 3.14 1.53 3.99
C MET A 12 4.46 0.76 4.08
N ASN A 13 5.36 1.20 4.91
CA ASN A 13 6.68 0.57 5.09
C ASN A 13 6.57 -0.68 5.97
N MET A 14 6.51 -1.86 5.37
CA MET A 14 6.39 -3.14 6.09
C MET A 14 7.65 -3.52 6.90
N ARG A 15 8.73 -2.72 6.85
CA ARG A 15 9.84 -2.82 7.80
C ARG A 15 9.40 -2.42 9.21
N ARG A 16 8.33 -1.60 9.30
CA ARG A 16 7.69 -1.23 10.57
C ARG A 16 6.71 -2.33 11.00
N PRO A 17 6.81 -2.86 12.24
CA PRO A 17 5.96 -3.97 12.71
C PRO A 17 4.46 -3.73 12.55
N ILE A 18 4.01 -2.48 12.76
CA ILE A 18 2.60 -2.10 12.66
C ILE A 18 1.97 -2.41 11.29
N PHE A 19 2.76 -2.46 10.20
CA PHE A 19 2.26 -2.70 8.84
C PHE A 19 2.45 -4.14 8.34
N GLN A 20 3.00 -5.05 9.14
CA GLN A 20 3.27 -6.42 8.70
C GLN A 20 2.00 -7.24 8.54
N ASP A 21 0.99 -7.01 9.36
CA ASP A 21 -0.31 -7.69 9.21
C ASP A 21 -1.10 -7.09 8.03
N VAL A 22 -1.49 -7.94 7.10
CA VAL A 22 -2.26 -7.52 5.91
C VAL A 22 -3.60 -6.87 6.28
N ARG A 23 -4.22 -7.27 7.41
CA ARG A 23 -5.49 -6.70 7.87
C ARG A 23 -5.33 -5.24 8.29
N VAL A 24 -4.19 -4.88 8.85
CA VAL A 24 -3.86 -3.48 9.17
C VAL A 24 -3.74 -2.66 7.89
N ARG A 25 -3.03 -3.16 6.88
CA ARG A 25 -2.91 -2.49 5.59
C ARG A 25 -4.26 -2.33 4.89
N GLN A 26 -5.11 -3.36 4.93
CA GLN A 26 -6.48 -3.28 4.43
C GLN A 26 -7.33 -2.27 5.19
N ALA A 27 -7.18 -2.17 6.52
CA ALA A 27 -7.86 -1.18 7.34
C ALA A 27 -7.48 0.25 6.95
N LEU A 28 -6.18 0.50 6.77
CA LEU A 28 -5.67 1.80 6.34
C LEU A 28 -6.16 2.17 4.93
N THR A 29 -6.23 1.20 4.02
CA THR A 29 -6.77 1.39 2.67
C THR A 29 -8.27 1.72 2.71
N ALA A 30 -9.04 1.05 3.58
CA ALA A 30 -10.48 1.30 3.74
C ALA A 30 -10.78 2.68 4.37
N ALA A 31 -9.89 3.20 5.19
CA ALA A 31 -10.03 4.51 5.81
C ALA A 31 -9.78 5.68 4.85
N TYR A 32 -9.20 5.42 3.68
CA TYR A 32 -8.88 6.44 2.69
C TYR A 32 -10.11 6.76 1.82
N ASP A 33 -10.63 7.97 1.93
CA ASP A 33 -11.80 8.44 1.18
C ASP A 33 -11.36 9.09 -0.16
N PHE A 34 -11.05 8.23 -1.14
CA PHE A 34 -10.64 8.69 -2.46
C PHE A 34 -11.73 9.48 -3.18
N GLU A 35 -12.98 9.03 -3.12
CA GLU A 35 -14.11 9.65 -3.84
C GLU A 35 -14.33 11.09 -3.38
N TRP A 36 -14.30 11.33 -2.06
CA TRP A 36 -14.39 12.69 -1.53
C TRP A 36 -13.19 13.54 -1.94
N MET A 37 -11.99 12.98 -1.85
CA MET A 37 -10.76 13.68 -2.16
C MET A 37 -10.70 14.06 -3.64
N ASN A 38 -11.03 13.11 -4.52
CA ASN A 38 -11.08 13.36 -5.97
C ASN A 38 -12.11 14.44 -6.31
N LYS A 39 -13.32 14.36 -5.75
CA LYS A 39 -14.37 15.34 -5.96
C LYS A 39 -14.00 16.73 -5.43
N THR A 40 -13.43 16.81 -4.24
CA THR A 40 -13.26 18.08 -3.52
C THR A 40 -11.94 18.77 -3.84
N LEU A 41 -10.85 18.01 -3.97
CA LEU A 41 -9.50 18.55 -4.16
C LEU A 41 -9.05 18.50 -5.62
N PHE A 42 -9.51 17.51 -6.37
CA PHE A 42 -9.04 17.26 -7.74
C PHE A 42 -10.14 17.42 -8.81
N HIS A 43 -11.33 17.89 -8.42
CA HIS A 43 -12.44 18.17 -9.34
C HIS A 43 -12.82 16.98 -10.25
N GLY A 44 -12.68 15.76 -9.77
CA GLY A 44 -12.98 14.53 -10.51
C GLY A 44 -11.97 14.15 -11.58
N GLN A 45 -10.78 14.74 -11.57
CA GLN A 45 -9.78 14.56 -12.64
C GLN A 45 -8.89 13.31 -12.47
N TYR A 46 -8.97 12.62 -11.34
CA TYR A 46 -8.13 11.45 -11.06
C TYR A 46 -8.95 10.17 -11.07
N GLU A 47 -8.27 9.08 -11.41
CA GLU A 47 -8.79 7.72 -11.31
C GLU A 47 -8.00 6.96 -10.24
N ARG A 48 -8.68 6.13 -9.46
CA ARG A 48 -8.03 5.25 -8.49
C ARG A 48 -7.52 4.00 -9.18
N LEU A 49 -6.21 3.83 -9.21
CA LEU A 49 -5.58 2.72 -9.93
C LEU A 49 -5.66 1.42 -9.10
N GLN A 50 -5.99 0.30 -9.77
CA GLN A 50 -6.12 -1.04 -9.15
C GLN A 50 -4.94 -1.96 -9.48
N SER A 51 -4.14 -1.60 -10.49
CA SER A 51 -2.99 -2.39 -10.95
C SER A 51 -1.80 -1.49 -11.17
N PHE A 52 -0.61 -1.98 -10.90
CA PHE A 52 0.65 -1.30 -11.27
C PHE A 52 0.83 -1.18 -12.79
N PHE A 53 0.08 -1.96 -13.56
CA PHE A 53 0.06 -1.94 -15.01
C PHE A 53 -1.24 -1.34 -15.58
N HIS A 54 -1.92 -0.50 -14.80
CA HIS A 54 -3.19 0.10 -15.18
C HIS A 54 -3.12 0.81 -16.54
N GLY A 55 -4.18 0.66 -17.34
CA GLY A 55 -4.26 1.23 -18.69
C GLY A 55 -3.54 0.42 -19.77
N SER A 56 -2.95 -0.71 -19.43
CA SER A 56 -2.27 -1.61 -20.36
C SER A 56 -2.90 -3.02 -20.37
N GLU A 57 -2.50 -3.83 -21.34
CA GLU A 57 -2.90 -5.24 -21.45
C GLU A 57 -2.35 -6.13 -20.31
N LEU A 58 -1.35 -5.64 -19.56
CA LEU A 58 -0.77 -6.32 -18.41
C LEU A 58 -1.52 -6.01 -17.09
N ALA A 59 -2.55 -5.19 -17.13
CA ALA A 59 -3.31 -4.85 -15.93
C ALA A 59 -4.01 -6.09 -15.36
N ALA A 60 -3.78 -6.37 -14.07
CA ALA A 60 -4.48 -7.43 -13.37
C ALA A 60 -5.96 -7.07 -13.20
N THR A 61 -6.86 -7.97 -13.59
CA THR A 61 -8.32 -7.83 -13.49
C THR A 61 -8.95 -9.15 -13.06
N GLY A 62 -10.00 -9.07 -12.24
CA GLY A 62 -10.74 -10.26 -11.80
C GLY A 62 -9.91 -11.20 -10.90
N THR A 63 -10.17 -12.48 -11.02
CA THR A 63 -9.40 -13.56 -10.38
C THR A 63 -8.32 -14.07 -11.33
N PRO A 64 -7.24 -14.70 -10.81
CA PRO A 64 -6.23 -15.29 -11.66
C PRO A 64 -6.79 -16.27 -12.69
N SER A 65 -6.32 -16.16 -13.92
CA SER A 65 -6.61 -17.11 -14.99
C SER A 65 -5.99 -18.50 -14.72
N ASP A 66 -6.38 -19.52 -15.47
CA ASP A 66 -5.82 -20.87 -15.34
C ASP A 66 -4.29 -20.86 -15.56
N ALA A 67 -3.80 -20.07 -16.50
CA ALA A 67 -2.37 -19.93 -16.77
C ALA A 67 -1.62 -19.28 -15.59
N GLU A 68 -2.18 -18.22 -15.01
CA GLU A 68 -1.64 -17.59 -13.80
C GLU A 68 -1.70 -18.54 -12.60
N MET A 69 -2.77 -19.32 -12.46
CA MET A 69 -2.89 -20.32 -11.39
C MET A 69 -1.86 -21.44 -11.52
N GLN A 70 -1.44 -21.83 -12.73
CA GLN A 70 -0.34 -22.79 -12.91
C GLN A 70 0.97 -22.26 -12.30
N VAL A 71 1.24 -20.96 -12.42
CA VAL A 71 2.41 -20.31 -11.82
C VAL A 71 2.25 -20.13 -10.30
N LEU A 72 1.06 -19.72 -9.85
CA LEU A 72 0.80 -19.37 -8.45
C LEU A 72 0.65 -20.60 -7.56
N THR A 73 0.00 -21.67 -8.02
CA THR A 73 -0.36 -22.83 -7.19
C THR A 73 0.84 -23.44 -6.43
N PRO A 74 2.02 -23.64 -7.03
CA PRO A 74 3.19 -24.16 -6.31
C PRO A 74 3.66 -23.23 -5.18
N LEU A 75 3.41 -21.93 -5.31
CA LEU A 75 3.85 -20.89 -4.38
C LEU A 75 2.86 -20.63 -3.24
N LEU A 76 1.58 -20.98 -3.43
CA LEU A 76 0.53 -20.73 -2.43
C LEU A 76 0.80 -21.45 -1.11
N SER A 77 1.43 -22.62 -1.15
CA SER A 77 1.79 -23.38 0.07
C SER A 77 2.82 -22.66 0.94
N GLU A 78 3.60 -21.76 0.38
CA GLU A 78 4.61 -20.95 1.09
C GLU A 78 4.01 -19.71 1.77
N LEU A 79 2.75 -19.39 1.47
CA LEU A 79 2.05 -18.23 2.02
C LEU A 79 1.22 -18.60 3.24
N GLU A 80 1.14 -17.68 4.19
CA GLU A 80 0.17 -17.76 5.28
C GLU A 80 -1.27 -17.81 4.73
N PRO A 81 -2.22 -18.47 5.43
CA PRO A 81 -3.60 -18.67 4.93
C PRO A 81 -4.28 -17.38 4.46
N ILE A 82 -4.11 -16.29 5.21
CA ILE A 82 -4.72 -15.00 4.85
C ILE A 82 -4.11 -14.41 3.57
N LYS A 83 -2.81 -14.51 3.38
CA LYS A 83 -2.10 -14.06 2.17
C LYS A 83 -2.47 -14.94 0.98
N ARG A 84 -2.53 -16.26 1.19
CA ARG A 84 -2.97 -17.23 0.16
C ARG A 84 -4.36 -16.88 -0.37
N LYS A 85 -5.31 -16.65 0.54
CA LYS A 85 -6.67 -16.24 0.16
C LYS A 85 -6.67 -14.93 -0.62
N ALA A 86 -5.90 -13.94 -0.19
CA ALA A 86 -5.81 -12.64 -0.86
C ALA A 86 -5.19 -12.74 -2.26
N THR A 87 -4.23 -13.66 -2.48
CA THR A 87 -3.54 -13.83 -3.77
C THR A 87 -4.48 -14.33 -4.87
N VAL A 88 -5.46 -15.17 -4.54
CA VAL A 88 -6.37 -15.77 -5.53
C VAL A 88 -7.73 -15.08 -5.60
N ALA A 89 -8.01 -14.14 -4.71
CA ALA A 89 -9.25 -13.38 -4.73
C ALA A 89 -9.16 -12.23 -5.74
N GLU A 90 -10.31 -11.83 -6.28
CA GLU A 90 -10.40 -10.56 -6.99
C GLU A 90 -10.07 -9.40 -6.06
N TRP A 91 -9.12 -8.58 -6.45
CA TRP A 91 -8.79 -7.36 -5.73
C TRP A 91 -9.76 -6.26 -6.11
N GLN A 92 -10.47 -5.73 -5.13
CA GLN A 92 -11.34 -4.58 -5.29
C GLN A 92 -10.94 -3.49 -4.31
N LEU A 93 -10.70 -2.29 -4.82
CA LEU A 93 -10.46 -1.13 -3.99
C LEU A 93 -11.74 -0.76 -3.22
N PRO A 94 -11.64 -0.42 -1.93
CA PRO A 94 -12.75 0.12 -1.19
C PRO A 94 -13.26 1.41 -1.83
N THR A 95 -14.56 1.55 -1.93
CA THR A 95 -15.23 2.78 -2.40
C THR A 95 -15.97 3.45 -1.25
N SER A 96 -16.19 4.77 -1.36
CA SER A 96 -16.97 5.56 -0.41
C SER A 96 -18.12 6.27 -1.12
N ASP A 97 -19.02 6.89 -0.35
CA ASP A 97 -20.06 7.77 -0.87
C ASP A 97 -19.54 9.21 -1.15
N GLY A 98 -18.28 9.48 -0.88
CA GLY A 98 -17.63 10.75 -1.15
C GLY A 98 -18.13 11.90 -0.28
N ASN A 99 -18.67 11.64 0.92
CA ASN A 99 -19.17 12.67 1.84
C ASN A 99 -18.10 13.23 2.79
N GLY A 100 -16.86 12.68 2.77
CA GLY A 100 -15.74 13.13 3.59
C GLY A 100 -15.67 12.52 4.99
N PHE A 101 -16.69 11.76 5.41
CA PHE A 101 -16.66 11.03 6.67
C PHE A 101 -16.28 9.55 6.47
N ASN A 102 -16.66 8.96 5.34
CA ASN A 102 -16.37 7.55 4.99
C ASN A 102 -16.75 6.56 6.11
N ARG A 103 -17.97 6.66 6.63
CA ARG A 103 -18.42 5.85 7.77
C ARG A 103 -18.26 4.35 7.55
N ALA A 104 -18.65 3.88 6.36
CA ALA A 104 -18.56 2.45 6.01
C ALA A 104 -17.11 1.97 5.99
N GLY A 105 -16.20 2.74 5.38
CA GLY A 105 -14.77 2.44 5.36
C GLY A 105 -14.15 2.43 6.76
N LEU A 106 -14.52 3.39 7.62
CA LEU A 106 -14.03 3.44 9.00
C LEU A 106 -14.54 2.26 9.85
N LEU A 107 -15.80 1.86 9.67
CA LEU A 107 -16.32 0.66 10.35
C LEU A 107 -15.60 -0.61 9.90
N LYS A 108 -15.38 -0.76 8.59
CA LYS A 108 -14.60 -1.87 8.04
C LYS A 108 -13.16 -1.88 8.58
N ALA A 109 -12.52 -0.72 8.59
CA ALA A 109 -11.17 -0.55 9.13
C ALA A 109 -11.10 -0.98 10.60
N ARG A 110 -12.05 -0.52 11.42
CA ARG A 110 -12.13 -0.92 12.83
C ARG A 110 -12.26 -2.43 13.02
N GLN A 111 -13.12 -3.09 12.24
CA GLN A 111 -13.30 -4.54 12.29
C GLN A 111 -11.99 -5.28 11.97
N LEU A 112 -11.27 -4.82 10.94
CA LEU A 112 -9.98 -5.40 10.54
C LEU A 112 -8.91 -5.22 11.61
N LEU A 113 -8.83 -4.05 12.23
CA LEU A 113 -7.88 -3.76 13.32
C LEU A 113 -8.15 -4.64 14.54
N LEU A 114 -9.42 -4.78 14.96
CA LEU A 114 -9.79 -5.67 16.05
C LEU A 114 -9.47 -7.14 15.72
N ALA A 115 -9.74 -7.59 14.49
CA ALA A 115 -9.38 -8.92 14.03
C ALA A 115 -7.86 -9.16 14.00
N ALA A 116 -7.05 -8.10 13.82
CA ALA A 116 -5.60 -8.14 13.90
C ALA A 116 -5.06 -8.10 15.35
N GLY A 117 -5.95 -8.08 16.37
CA GLY A 117 -5.58 -8.05 17.78
C GLY A 117 -5.33 -6.66 18.36
N PHE A 118 -5.59 -5.60 17.59
CA PHE A 118 -5.57 -4.24 18.12
C PHE A 118 -6.73 -4.04 19.09
N TYR A 119 -6.57 -3.15 20.04
CA TYR A 119 -7.61 -2.86 21.03
C TYR A 119 -7.69 -1.37 21.35
N TYR A 120 -8.80 -0.96 21.95
CA TYR A 120 -9.05 0.41 22.36
C TYR A 120 -8.97 0.56 23.88
N ASP A 121 -8.29 1.63 24.31
CA ASP A 121 -8.35 2.14 25.67
C ASP A 121 -8.58 3.65 25.60
N ASP A 122 -9.65 4.11 26.22
CA ASP A 122 -10.07 5.51 26.18
C ASP A 122 -10.04 6.13 24.75
N MET A 123 -10.69 5.43 23.79
CA MET A 123 -10.77 5.79 22.37
C MET A 123 -9.41 5.81 21.63
N LYS A 124 -8.32 5.50 22.30
CA LYS A 124 -6.98 5.37 21.71
C LYS A 124 -6.75 3.95 21.27
N LEU A 125 -6.15 3.80 20.10
CA LEU A 125 -5.84 2.49 19.53
C LEU A 125 -4.44 2.03 19.97
N TYR A 126 -4.36 0.77 20.38
CA TYR A 126 -3.12 0.10 20.78
C TYR A 126 -2.90 -1.16 19.94
N GLN A 127 -1.64 -1.46 19.70
CA GLN A 127 -1.19 -2.66 19.01
C GLN A 127 -1.31 -3.89 19.94
N PRO A 128 -1.28 -5.12 19.41
CA PRO A 128 -1.34 -6.35 20.22
C PRO A 128 -0.27 -6.45 21.31
N ASP A 129 0.89 -5.80 21.10
CA ASP A 129 2.00 -5.76 22.06
C ASP A 129 1.85 -4.68 23.15
N GLY A 130 0.75 -3.93 23.13
CA GLY A 130 0.47 -2.86 24.08
C GLY A 130 1.05 -1.49 23.71
N GLN A 131 1.77 -1.38 22.60
CA GLN A 131 2.26 -0.08 22.15
C GLN A 131 1.15 0.76 21.53
N ARG A 132 1.23 2.08 21.67
CA ARG A 132 0.32 3.03 21.02
C ARG A 132 0.40 2.85 19.50
N ALA A 133 -0.74 2.77 18.83
CA ALA A 133 -0.77 2.72 17.37
C ALA A 133 -0.43 4.11 16.81
N GLN A 134 0.81 4.30 16.39
CA GLN A 134 1.34 5.56 15.87
C GLN A 134 1.72 5.40 14.41
N ILE A 135 1.41 6.42 13.60
CA ILE A 135 1.77 6.50 12.18
C ILE A 135 2.21 7.93 11.85
N GLU A 136 3.43 8.07 11.35
CA GLU A 136 3.94 9.31 10.80
C GLU A 136 4.03 9.22 9.28
N MET A 137 3.40 10.15 8.55
CA MET A 137 3.52 10.26 7.10
C MET A 137 4.60 11.28 6.75
N LEU A 138 5.64 10.83 6.10
CA LEU A 138 6.74 11.68 5.63
C LEU A 138 6.34 12.40 4.35
N MET A 139 6.58 13.70 4.27
CA MET A 139 6.30 14.50 3.09
C MET A 139 7.31 15.64 2.90
N THR A 140 7.38 16.14 1.69
CA THR A 140 8.05 17.40 1.35
C THR A 140 7.09 18.30 0.57
N GLY A 141 7.24 19.62 0.70
CA GLY A 141 6.35 20.60 0.07
C GLY A 141 4.96 20.68 0.72
N GLU A 142 4.23 21.75 0.42
CA GLU A 142 2.93 22.04 1.05
C GLU A 142 1.74 21.35 0.36
N THR A 143 1.85 21.10 -0.94
CA THR A 143 0.74 20.56 -1.74
C THR A 143 0.28 19.21 -1.24
N MET A 144 1.22 18.33 -0.90
CA MET A 144 0.90 17.00 -0.41
C MET A 144 0.19 17.02 0.95
N GLY A 145 0.47 18.02 1.78
CA GLY A 145 -0.23 18.20 3.06
C GLY A 145 -1.74 18.34 2.89
N ARG A 146 -2.20 19.07 1.88
CA ARG A 146 -3.64 19.24 1.59
C ARG A 146 -4.31 17.90 1.24
N VAL A 147 -3.59 17.01 0.60
CA VAL A 147 -4.07 15.68 0.22
C VAL A 147 -4.09 14.73 1.42
N LEU A 148 -3.06 14.77 2.26
CA LEU A 148 -2.90 13.81 3.37
C LEU A 148 -3.66 14.21 4.65
N LEU A 149 -3.89 15.50 4.91
CA LEU A 149 -4.59 15.95 6.13
C LEU A 149 -6.00 15.36 6.31
N PRO A 150 -6.86 15.25 5.27
CA PRO A 150 -8.15 14.57 5.41
C PRO A 150 -8.01 13.10 5.81
N TYR A 151 -7.02 12.41 5.27
CA TYR A 151 -6.71 11.02 5.62
C TYR A 151 -6.22 10.90 7.07
N ILE A 152 -5.33 11.77 7.50
CA ILE A 152 -4.88 11.85 8.91
C ILE A 152 -6.08 12.01 9.86
N ARG A 153 -7.07 12.84 9.52
CA ARG A 153 -8.30 12.98 10.32
C ARG A 153 -9.06 11.66 10.43
N ASN A 154 -9.17 10.89 9.35
CA ASN A 154 -9.82 9.58 9.36
C ASN A 154 -9.05 8.59 10.24
N LEU A 155 -7.71 8.57 10.17
CA LEU A 155 -6.90 7.72 11.03
C LEU A 155 -7.04 8.09 12.51
N LYS A 156 -7.11 9.37 12.84
CA LYS A 156 -7.40 9.84 14.22
C LYS A 156 -8.78 9.40 14.70
N ARG A 157 -9.80 9.40 13.85
CA ARG A 157 -11.14 8.85 14.15
C ARG A 157 -11.10 7.36 14.47
N LEU A 158 -10.17 6.61 13.85
CA LEU A 158 -9.89 5.22 14.17
C LEU A 158 -9.08 5.02 15.45
N GLY A 159 -8.66 6.11 16.10
CA GLY A 159 -7.89 6.06 17.32
C GLY A 159 -6.36 6.03 17.12
N PHE A 160 -5.84 6.09 15.91
CA PHE A 160 -4.39 6.22 15.68
C PHE A 160 -3.86 7.56 16.19
N ASP A 161 -2.64 7.55 16.68
CA ASP A 161 -1.80 8.74 16.79
C ASP A 161 -1.13 8.98 15.45
N ALA A 162 -1.82 9.71 14.56
CA ALA A 162 -1.40 9.93 13.19
C ALA A 162 -0.95 11.38 12.99
N SER A 163 0.18 11.56 12.30
CA SER A 163 0.78 12.87 12.05
C SER A 163 1.42 12.97 10.68
N LEU A 164 1.62 14.22 10.22
CA LEU A 164 2.45 14.55 9.07
C LEU A 164 3.81 15.03 9.55
N ARG A 165 4.87 14.54 8.91
CA ARG A 165 6.23 15.05 9.06
C ARG A 165 6.67 15.71 7.77
N GLN A 166 6.62 17.03 7.72
CA GLN A 166 7.16 17.80 6.62
C GLN A 166 8.64 18.07 6.87
N VAL A 167 9.47 17.77 5.86
CA VAL A 167 10.91 18.02 5.86
C VAL A 167 11.31 18.71 4.56
N ASP A 168 12.52 19.30 4.52
CA ASP A 168 13.08 19.84 3.28
C ASP A 168 13.45 18.72 2.28
N GLY A 169 13.71 19.12 1.02
CA GLY A 169 13.99 18.17 -0.05
C GLY A 169 15.21 17.28 0.20
N PRO A 170 16.38 17.80 0.60
CA PRO A 170 17.54 16.99 0.94
C PRO A 170 17.27 15.97 2.05
N GLN A 171 16.61 16.37 3.13
CA GLN A 171 16.24 15.49 4.23
C GLN A 171 15.22 14.43 3.80
N TYR A 172 14.23 14.81 2.98
CA TYR A 172 13.26 13.88 2.41
C TYR A 172 13.96 12.80 1.59
N TYR A 173 14.85 13.20 0.68
CA TYR A 173 15.60 12.28 -0.17
C TYR A 173 16.45 11.31 0.65
N GLU A 174 17.16 11.79 1.66
CA GLU A 174 18.01 10.95 2.50
C GLU A 174 17.18 9.95 3.33
N ARG A 175 16.03 10.36 3.87
CA ARG A 175 15.12 9.46 4.58
C ARG A 175 14.49 8.42 3.65
N MET A 176 14.08 8.83 2.43
CA MET A 176 13.60 7.89 1.41
C MET A 176 14.67 6.85 1.08
N ARG A 177 15.90 7.29 0.84
CA ARG A 177 17.03 6.43 0.50
C ARG A 177 17.32 5.37 1.57
N ARG A 178 17.14 5.72 2.83
CA ARG A 178 17.35 4.82 3.99
C ARG A 178 16.10 4.07 4.43
N PHE A 179 14.99 4.27 3.75
CA PHE A 179 13.68 3.72 4.15
C PHE A 179 13.25 4.14 5.56
N ASP A 180 13.65 5.35 5.98
CA ASP A 180 13.34 5.90 7.31
C ASP A 180 12.03 6.69 7.29
N TYR A 181 10.94 5.97 7.21
CA TYR A 181 9.56 6.50 7.26
C TYR A 181 8.59 5.38 7.67
N ASP A 182 7.42 5.78 8.17
CA ASP A 182 6.31 4.84 8.35
C ASP A 182 5.50 4.75 7.05
N MET A 183 5.00 5.88 6.57
CA MET A 183 4.31 5.98 5.29
C MET A 183 4.88 7.12 4.46
N VAL A 184 4.87 6.96 3.14
CA VAL A 184 5.42 7.93 2.19
C VAL A 184 4.69 7.83 0.86
N VAL A 185 4.59 8.92 0.12
CA VAL A 185 4.11 8.89 -1.27
C VAL A 185 5.25 8.50 -2.19
N ASP A 186 5.03 7.48 -3.02
CA ASP A 186 5.97 7.02 -4.04
C ASP A 186 5.27 6.80 -5.37
N VAL A 187 6.04 6.73 -6.46
CA VAL A 187 5.54 6.55 -7.82
C VAL A 187 6.13 5.29 -8.43
N PHE A 188 5.27 4.40 -8.88
CA PHE A 188 5.64 3.15 -9.54
C PHE A 188 5.38 3.28 -11.04
N ALA A 189 6.43 3.56 -11.80
CA ALA A 189 6.39 3.56 -13.24
C ALA A 189 6.73 2.19 -13.79
N GLN A 190 5.91 1.66 -14.71
CA GLN A 190 6.08 0.35 -15.32
C GLN A 190 6.16 0.46 -16.84
N SER A 191 6.73 -0.55 -17.48
CA SER A 191 6.80 -0.67 -18.94
C SER A 191 5.93 -1.85 -19.41
N LEU A 192 5.72 -1.92 -20.74
CA LEU A 192 5.03 -3.05 -21.39
C LEU A 192 5.89 -4.33 -21.48
N SER A 193 7.14 -4.26 -21.07
CA SER A 193 8.07 -5.40 -21.08
C SER A 193 8.73 -5.51 -19.71
N PRO A 194 7.95 -5.91 -18.67
CA PRO A 194 8.51 -6.10 -17.33
C PRO A 194 9.53 -7.24 -17.35
N GLY A 195 10.68 -7.03 -16.71
CA GLY A 195 11.77 -7.97 -16.68
C GLY A 195 12.55 -7.93 -15.36
N ALA A 196 13.87 -8.03 -15.44
CA ALA A 196 14.76 -8.09 -14.28
C ALA A 196 14.65 -6.86 -13.35
N GLU A 197 14.26 -5.70 -13.88
CA GLU A 197 14.05 -4.48 -13.08
C GLU A 197 12.97 -4.63 -12.01
N GLN A 198 12.04 -5.60 -12.16
CA GLN A 198 11.01 -5.87 -11.16
C GLN A 198 11.61 -6.30 -9.80
N ALA A 199 12.81 -6.84 -9.80
CA ALA A 199 13.53 -7.18 -8.56
C ALA A 199 13.83 -5.93 -7.72
N ALA A 200 14.04 -4.77 -8.33
CA ALA A 200 14.29 -3.52 -7.62
C ALA A 200 13.03 -3.02 -6.85
N PHE A 201 11.84 -3.30 -7.35
CA PHE A 201 10.57 -2.88 -6.72
C PHE A 201 10.06 -3.88 -5.69
N TRP A 202 10.18 -5.19 -5.96
CA TRP A 202 9.47 -6.23 -5.23
C TRP A 202 10.37 -7.27 -4.57
N GLY A 203 11.65 -7.32 -4.91
CA GLY A 203 12.59 -8.34 -4.44
C GLY A 203 13.01 -8.14 -2.99
N SER A 204 13.19 -9.24 -2.25
CA SER A 204 13.61 -9.23 -0.85
C SER A 204 14.98 -8.57 -0.64
N ALA A 205 15.94 -8.77 -1.54
CA ALA A 205 17.25 -8.13 -1.48
C ALA A 205 17.15 -6.60 -1.56
N ALA A 206 16.30 -6.08 -2.45
CA ALA A 206 16.08 -4.65 -2.62
C ALA A 206 15.49 -3.98 -1.37
N ALA A 207 14.80 -4.74 -0.52
CA ALA A 207 14.21 -4.21 0.71
C ALA A 207 15.26 -3.75 1.74
N ASP A 208 16.46 -4.30 1.70
CA ASP A 208 17.56 -3.99 2.63
C ASP A 208 18.66 -3.11 2.02
N GLU A 209 18.56 -2.83 0.73
CA GLU A 209 19.59 -2.08 0.00
C GLU A 209 19.19 -0.59 -0.08
N PRO A 210 19.88 0.31 0.65
CA PRO A 210 19.58 1.73 0.64
C PRO A 210 19.65 2.33 -0.77
N GLY A 211 18.64 3.13 -1.11
CA GLY A 211 18.53 3.74 -2.45
C GLY A 211 17.86 2.87 -3.50
N ASN A 212 17.47 1.66 -3.16
CA ASN A 212 16.69 0.80 -4.04
C ASN A 212 15.19 1.21 -4.04
N HIS A 213 14.39 0.66 -4.95
CA HIS A 213 12.99 1.08 -5.20
C HIS A 213 11.95 0.27 -4.43
N ASN A 214 12.36 -0.70 -3.59
CA ASN A 214 11.41 -1.45 -2.76
C ASN A 214 10.98 -0.61 -1.54
N SER A 215 10.25 0.45 -1.80
CA SER A 215 9.81 1.41 -0.77
C SER A 215 8.86 0.79 0.26
N ALA A 216 8.07 -0.21 -0.12
CA ALA A 216 7.17 -0.93 0.79
C ALA A 216 7.89 -1.93 1.72
N GLY A 217 9.13 -2.29 1.45
CA GLY A 217 9.87 -3.27 2.25
C GLY A 217 9.36 -4.69 2.07
N ILE A 218 8.98 -5.07 0.84
CA ILE A 218 8.50 -6.42 0.52
C ILE A 218 9.65 -7.42 0.70
N LYS A 219 9.42 -8.44 1.53
CA LYS A 219 10.29 -9.60 1.71
C LYS A 219 9.44 -10.85 1.69
N ASN A 220 9.40 -11.53 0.56
CA ASN A 220 8.58 -12.72 0.38
C ASN A 220 9.20 -13.66 -0.65
N ALA A 221 9.52 -14.88 -0.23
CA ALA A 221 10.18 -15.87 -1.10
C ALA A 221 9.33 -16.25 -2.31
N ALA A 222 8.01 -16.27 -2.21
CA ALA A 222 7.12 -16.55 -3.35
C ALA A 222 7.18 -15.40 -4.36
N VAL A 223 7.21 -14.14 -3.92
CA VAL A 223 7.40 -12.98 -4.81
C VAL A 223 8.76 -13.03 -5.48
N ASP A 224 9.83 -13.36 -4.74
CA ASP A 224 11.19 -13.48 -5.30
C ASP A 224 11.25 -14.51 -6.43
N LYS A 225 10.55 -15.65 -6.29
CA LYS A 225 10.48 -16.69 -7.33
C LYS A 225 9.76 -16.19 -8.58
N VAL A 226 8.63 -15.48 -8.44
CA VAL A 226 7.90 -14.91 -9.58
C VAL A 226 8.75 -13.86 -10.30
N VAL A 227 9.39 -12.97 -9.55
CA VAL A 227 10.26 -11.92 -10.11
C VAL A 227 11.47 -12.54 -10.85
N ALA A 228 12.09 -13.59 -10.29
CA ALA A 228 13.19 -14.30 -10.96
C ALA A 228 12.73 -14.96 -12.25
N ALA A 229 11.53 -15.54 -12.28
CA ALA A 229 10.95 -16.14 -13.48
C ALA A 229 10.69 -15.10 -14.58
N LEU A 230 10.24 -13.89 -14.23
CA LEU A 230 10.09 -12.77 -15.18
C LEU A 230 11.44 -12.36 -15.80
N GLY A 231 12.49 -12.27 -15.00
CA GLY A 231 13.83 -11.92 -15.48
C GLY A 231 14.45 -12.96 -16.42
N SER A 232 13.97 -14.19 -16.43
CA SER A 232 14.43 -15.30 -17.28
C SER A 232 13.48 -15.59 -18.46
N ALA A 233 12.30 -15.00 -18.50
CA ALA A 233 11.38 -15.12 -19.63
C ALA A 233 11.96 -14.43 -20.88
N LYS A 234 12.04 -15.18 -21.99
CA LYS A 234 12.54 -14.68 -23.28
C LYS A 234 11.38 -14.20 -24.14
#